data_ae81237256e694b7d913f44847ef46ed
#
_entry.id   ae81237256e694b7d913f44847ef46ed
#
_cell.length_a   1.000
_cell.length_b   1.000
_cell.length_c   1.000
_cell.angle_alpha   90.00
_cell.angle_beta   90.00
_cell.angle_gamma   90.00
#
_symmetry.space_group_name_H-M   'P 1'
#
loop_
_entity.id
_entity.type
_entity.pdbx_description
1 polymer ?
#
loop_
_entity_poly.entity_id
_entity_poly.type
_entity_poly.pdbx_seq_one_letter_code
_entity_poly.pdbx_strand_id
1 'polypeptide(L)'
;MSALLDFVKYDELTNWSVAHLLQNHFNYNKDFPLVRIGSFLKRNKTQIDIEDNTVYKRVTIKLYNNGVFLRDTEIGKNIGTKKQFKIKEGQFLLSKIDARNGAFGLATSEVNEAVITADFFAYDIDQSKIEPYYLV
;
A
#
# COMPACT_ATOMS: atom_id res chain seq x y z
N MET A 1 -19.28 -15.98 33.28
CA MET A 1 -19.06 -16.53 31.93
C MET A 1 -19.83 -15.67 30.95
N SER A 2 -19.18 -15.08 29.97
CA SER A 2 -19.86 -14.31 28.91
C SER A 2 -20.69 -15.24 28.05
N ALA A 3 -21.82 -14.74 27.50
CA ALA A 3 -22.60 -15.52 26.55
C ALA A 3 -21.76 -15.88 25.31
N LEU A 4 -21.84 -17.14 24.90
CA LEU A 4 -21.15 -17.65 23.71
C LEU A 4 -21.87 -17.27 22.39
N LEU A 5 -23.03 -16.60 22.49
CA LEU A 5 -23.83 -16.20 21.35
C LEU A 5 -23.95 -14.67 21.32
N ASP A 6 -23.54 -14.09 20.25
CA ASP A 6 -23.69 -12.66 19.97
C ASP A 6 -24.34 -12.46 18.61
N PHE A 7 -25.14 -11.41 18.47
CA PHE A 7 -25.86 -11.09 17.26
C PHE A 7 -25.37 -9.74 16.73
N VAL A 8 -24.87 -9.75 15.50
CA VAL A 8 -24.47 -8.55 14.78
C VAL A 8 -25.37 -8.41 13.56
N LYS A 9 -25.92 -7.21 13.34
CA LYS A 9 -26.72 -6.96 12.15
C LYS A 9 -25.84 -7.00 10.90
N TYR A 10 -26.41 -7.51 9.81
CA TYR A 10 -25.69 -7.66 8.55
C TYR A 10 -25.12 -6.34 8.00
N ASP A 11 -25.86 -5.27 8.12
CA ASP A 11 -25.49 -3.92 7.70
C ASP A 11 -24.43 -3.25 8.59
N GLU A 12 -24.19 -3.81 9.78
CA GLU A 12 -23.15 -3.36 10.71
C GLU A 12 -21.83 -4.16 10.56
N LEU A 13 -21.83 -5.21 9.73
CA LEU A 13 -20.65 -6.04 9.50
C LEU A 13 -19.60 -5.31 8.67
N THR A 14 -18.47 -5.01 9.30
CA THR A 14 -17.30 -4.43 8.62
C THR A 14 -16.38 -5.49 8.03
N ASN A 15 -16.38 -6.69 8.57
CA ASN A 15 -15.76 -7.88 7.99
C ASN A 15 -16.34 -9.16 8.62
N TRP A 16 -16.06 -10.31 8.00
CA TRP A 16 -16.57 -11.62 8.38
C TRP A 16 -15.71 -12.37 9.41
N SER A 17 -14.67 -11.76 9.95
CA SER A 17 -13.83 -12.41 10.95
C SER A 17 -14.54 -12.45 12.31
N VAL A 18 -14.80 -13.65 12.81
CA VAL A 18 -15.35 -13.86 14.16
C VAL A 18 -14.44 -13.24 15.21
N ALA A 19 -13.13 -13.38 15.07
CA ALA A 19 -12.15 -12.77 15.97
C ALA A 19 -12.28 -11.25 15.99
N HIS A 20 -12.48 -10.62 14.83
CA HIS A 20 -12.71 -9.18 14.73
C HIS A 20 -14.03 -8.76 15.39
N LEU A 21 -15.09 -9.51 15.20
CA LEU A 21 -16.40 -9.21 15.80
C LEU A 21 -16.39 -9.34 17.33
N LEU A 22 -15.64 -10.32 17.87
CA LEU A 22 -15.51 -10.54 19.29
C LEU A 22 -14.50 -9.63 19.99
N GLN A 23 -13.54 -9.07 19.24
CA GLN A 23 -12.50 -8.19 19.76
C GLN A 23 -12.88 -6.70 19.77
N ASN A 24 -14.15 -6.36 19.73
CA ASN A 24 -14.68 -5.01 19.55
C ASN A 24 -14.31 -3.97 20.64
N HIS A 25 -13.17 -4.15 21.30
CA HIS A 25 -12.63 -3.21 22.26
C HIS A 25 -11.31 -2.64 21.74
N PHE A 26 -11.35 -1.94 20.61
CA PHE A 26 -10.24 -1.06 20.24
C PHE A 26 -10.10 0.01 21.30
N ASN A 27 -9.13 -0.20 22.19
CA ASN A 27 -8.76 0.80 23.17
C ASN A 27 -7.87 1.83 22.48
N TYR A 28 -8.47 2.85 21.86
CA TYR A 28 -7.75 3.96 21.25
C TYR A 28 -7.95 5.23 22.07
N ASN A 29 -7.00 6.16 21.99
CA ASN A 29 -7.13 7.44 22.65
C ASN A 29 -8.26 8.25 21.98
N LYS A 30 -9.33 8.51 22.74
CA LYS A 30 -10.53 9.22 22.26
C LYS A 30 -10.30 10.70 21.94
N ASP A 31 -9.16 11.25 22.35
CA ASP A 31 -8.77 12.61 21.99
C ASP A 31 -8.44 12.77 20.50
N PHE A 32 -8.22 11.63 19.80
CA PHE A 32 -7.97 11.61 18.37
C PHE A 32 -9.17 11.02 17.63
N PRO A 33 -9.65 11.68 16.56
CA PRO A 33 -10.75 11.15 15.76
C PRO A 33 -10.30 9.92 14.97
N LEU A 34 -11.17 8.92 14.89
CA LEU A 34 -11.00 7.83 13.93
C LEU A 34 -11.35 8.33 12.54
N VAL A 35 -10.43 8.18 11.61
CA VAL A 35 -10.63 8.56 10.21
C VAL A 35 -10.40 7.36 9.29
N ARG A 36 -11.10 7.34 8.16
CA ARG A 36 -10.89 6.30 7.15
C ARG A 36 -9.59 6.56 6.40
N ILE A 37 -8.80 5.51 6.16
CA ILE A 37 -7.56 5.57 5.39
C ILE A 37 -7.78 6.20 4.01
N GLY A 38 -8.89 5.90 3.34
CA GLY A 38 -9.24 6.49 2.06
C GLY A 38 -9.49 8.00 2.07
N SER A 39 -9.54 8.64 3.25
CA SER A 39 -9.64 10.11 3.34
C SER A 39 -8.32 10.82 3.06
N PHE A 40 -7.19 10.13 3.19
CA PHE A 40 -5.85 10.68 2.98
C PHE A 40 -4.95 9.85 2.05
N LEU A 41 -5.35 8.63 1.69
CA LEU A 41 -4.69 7.81 0.67
C LEU A 41 -5.56 7.66 -0.56
N LYS A 42 -5.05 8.04 -1.73
CA LYS A 42 -5.69 7.82 -3.03
C LYS A 42 -4.82 6.94 -3.89
N ARG A 43 -5.40 5.87 -4.41
CA ARG A 43 -4.67 4.99 -5.31
C ARG A 43 -4.29 5.70 -6.61
N ASN A 44 -3.00 5.68 -6.92
CA ASN A 44 -2.47 6.15 -8.18
C ASN A 44 -2.33 4.98 -9.17
N LYS A 45 -2.84 5.15 -10.39
CA LYS A 45 -2.79 4.17 -11.48
C LYS A 45 -2.27 4.81 -12.75
N THR A 46 -1.13 5.47 -12.69
CA THR A 46 -0.49 6.02 -13.88
C THR A 46 0.10 4.88 -14.71
N GLN A 47 -0.72 4.33 -15.58
CA GLN A 47 -0.32 3.22 -16.46
C GLN A 47 0.58 3.72 -17.59
N ILE A 48 1.62 2.94 -17.88
CA ILE A 48 2.50 3.14 -19.03
C ILE A 48 2.68 1.82 -19.78
N ASP A 49 2.95 1.93 -21.07
CA ASP A 49 3.39 0.80 -21.88
C ASP A 49 4.93 0.82 -21.96
N ILE A 50 5.55 -0.32 -21.69
CA ILE A 50 7.00 -0.46 -21.71
C ILE A 50 7.48 -0.53 -23.17
N GLU A 51 8.32 0.43 -23.54
CA GLU A 51 8.96 0.53 -24.86
C GLU A 51 10.28 -0.24 -24.87
N ASP A 52 10.52 -1.02 -25.94
CA ASP A 52 11.65 -1.94 -26.01
C ASP A 52 13.02 -1.24 -25.92
N ASN A 53 13.15 -0.02 -26.40
CA ASN A 53 14.42 0.70 -26.44
C ASN A 53 14.64 1.69 -25.27
N THR A 54 13.71 1.74 -24.33
CA THR A 54 13.78 2.63 -23.17
C THR A 54 14.26 1.86 -21.93
N VAL A 55 15.10 2.50 -21.12
CA VAL A 55 15.58 1.93 -19.84
C VAL A 55 14.64 2.36 -18.71
N TYR A 56 14.25 1.41 -17.90
CA TYR A 56 13.35 1.61 -16.77
C TYR A 56 14.00 1.23 -15.45
N LYS A 57 13.73 2.00 -14.40
CA LYS A 57 14.03 1.64 -13.02
C LYS A 57 13.00 0.65 -12.52
N ARG A 58 13.42 -0.44 -11.89
CA ARG A 58 12.53 -1.40 -11.24
C ARG A 58 12.69 -1.35 -9.73
N VAL A 59 11.62 -1.62 -9.01
CA VAL A 59 11.54 -1.42 -7.55
C VAL A 59 11.44 -2.76 -6.83
N THR A 60 12.04 -2.83 -5.66
CA THR A 60 11.78 -3.88 -4.68
C THR A 60 11.25 -3.26 -3.39
N ILE A 61 10.27 -3.93 -2.77
CA ILE A 61 9.78 -3.61 -1.44
C ILE A 61 10.19 -4.74 -0.52
N LYS A 62 11.04 -4.43 0.45
CA LYS A 62 11.56 -5.43 1.37
C LYS A 62 10.54 -5.75 2.46
N LEU A 63 10.53 -7.01 2.91
CA LEU A 63 9.72 -7.48 4.02
C LEU A 63 10.13 -6.81 5.35
N TYR A 64 9.28 -6.94 6.35
CA TYR A 64 9.53 -6.50 7.73
C TYR A 64 9.86 -5.01 7.86
N ASN A 65 9.13 -4.18 7.13
CA ASN A 65 9.26 -2.71 7.13
C ASN A 65 10.67 -2.22 6.77
N ASN A 66 11.40 -2.99 5.96
CA ASN A 66 12.74 -2.61 5.52
C ASN A 66 12.75 -1.62 4.34
N GLY A 67 11.59 -1.17 3.89
CA GLY A 67 11.47 -0.05 2.96
C GLY A 67 11.48 -0.42 1.48
N VAL A 68 11.54 0.64 0.68
CA VAL A 68 11.46 0.60 -0.78
C VAL A 68 12.81 0.97 -1.37
N PHE A 69 13.30 0.16 -2.32
CA PHE A 69 14.62 0.34 -2.92
C PHE A 69 14.59 0.17 -4.44
N LEU A 70 15.55 0.80 -5.09
CA LEU A 70 15.85 0.50 -6.47
C LEU A 70 16.36 -0.94 -6.56
N ARG A 71 15.66 -1.77 -7.31
CA ARG A 71 16.08 -3.16 -7.56
C ARG A 71 17.21 -3.19 -8.58
N ASP A 72 16.94 -2.61 -9.74
CA ASP A 72 17.85 -2.52 -10.87
C ASP A 72 17.29 -1.54 -11.92
N THR A 73 18.04 -1.38 -12.99
CA THR A 73 17.57 -0.76 -14.23
C THR A 73 17.60 -1.80 -15.34
N GLU A 74 16.56 -1.82 -16.17
CA GLU A 74 16.46 -2.79 -17.26
C GLU A 74 15.91 -2.14 -18.53
N ILE A 75 16.42 -2.58 -19.69
CA ILE A 75 15.89 -2.14 -20.97
C ILE A 75 14.52 -2.80 -21.21
N GLY A 76 13.57 -2.04 -21.74
CA GLY A 76 12.18 -2.50 -21.92
C GLY A 76 12.04 -3.77 -22.73
N LYS A 77 12.93 -4.04 -23.68
CA LYS A 77 12.96 -5.29 -24.45
C LYS A 77 13.05 -6.52 -23.56
N ASN A 78 13.77 -6.46 -22.46
CA ASN A 78 13.96 -7.56 -21.51
C ASN A 78 12.86 -7.63 -20.44
N ILE A 79 11.97 -6.64 -20.40
CA ILE A 79 10.86 -6.60 -19.43
C ILE A 79 9.67 -7.34 -20.04
N GLY A 80 9.30 -8.49 -19.45
CA GLY A 80 8.21 -9.33 -19.96
C GLY A 80 6.83 -8.69 -19.84
N THR A 81 6.52 -8.07 -18.70
CA THR A 81 5.24 -7.40 -18.47
C THR A 81 5.27 -5.99 -19.08
N LYS A 82 4.59 -5.80 -20.20
CA LYS A 82 4.62 -4.53 -20.95
C LYS A 82 3.73 -3.45 -20.35
N LYS A 83 2.63 -3.80 -19.71
CA LYS A 83 1.77 -2.83 -19.01
C LYS A 83 2.18 -2.72 -17.55
N GLN A 84 2.71 -1.59 -17.19
CA GLN A 84 3.16 -1.31 -15.82
C GLN A 84 2.65 0.05 -15.35
N PHE A 85 2.95 0.40 -14.11
CA PHE A 85 2.54 1.65 -13.51
C PHE A 85 3.77 2.44 -13.10
N LYS A 86 3.77 3.73 -13.42
CA LYS A 86 4.82 4.65 -13.02
C LYS A 86 4.54 5.16 -11.62
N ILE A 87 5.59 5.20 -10.80
CA ILE A 87 5.53 5.74 -9.45
C ILE A 87 6.30 7.06 -9.33
N LYS A 88 6.00 7.80 -8.27
CA LYS A 88 6.69 9.04 -7.93
C LYS A 88 7.21 9.00 -6.50
N GLU A 89 8.26 9.77 -6.25
CA GLU A 89 8.74 10.04 -4.91
C GLU A 89 7.61 10.49 -3.98
N GLY A 90 7.64 10.05 -2.73
CA GLY A 90 6.65 10.38 -1.70
C GLY A 90 5.38 9.55 -1.71
N GLN A 91 5.16 8.71 -2.71
CA GLN A 91 4.03 7.79 -2.72
C GLN A 91 4.21 6.65 -1.71
N PHE A 92 3.10 6.22 -1.10
CA PHE A 92 3.07 5.00 -0.28
C PHE A 92 2.92 3.78 -1.20
N LEU A 93 3.85 2.85 -1.11
CA LEU A 93 3.87 1.62 -1.90
C LEU A 93 3.54 0.41 -1.04
N LEU A 94 2.78 -0.51 -1.60
CA LEU A 94 2.30 -1.70 -0.92
C LEU A 94 2.36 -2.92 -1.85
N SER A 95 2.95 -4.02 -1.39
CA SER A 95 2.87 -5.31 -2.07
C SER A 95 1.52 -5.98 -1.78
N LYS A 96 0.78 -6.36 -2.79
CA LYS A 96 -0.46 -7.13 -2.62
C LYS A 96 -0.26 -8.45 -1.88
N ILE A 97 0.86 -9.10 -2.16
CA ILE A 97 1.14 -10.47 -1.70
C ILE A 97 1.69 -10.44 -0.29
N ASP A 98 2.62 -9.53 -0.03
CA ASP A 98 3.45 -9.54 1.18
C ASP A 98 3.18 -8.38 2.13
N ALA A 99 2.13 -7.60 1.93
CA ALA A 99 1.79 -6.48 2.81
C ALA A 99 1.69 -6.89 4.29
N ARG A 100 1.07 -8.03 4.57
CA ARG A 100 0.95 -8.58 5.93
C ARG A 100 2.30 -8.93 6.57
N ASN A 101 3.35 -9.10 5.77
CA ASN A 101 4.72 -9.35 6.19
C ASN A 101 5.54 -8.06 6.21
N GLY A 102 4.89 -6.88 6.19
CA GLY A 102 5.55 -5.58 6.24
C GLY A 102 6.19 -5.14 4.92
N ALA A 103 5.74 -5.67 3.78
CA ALA A 103 6.21 -5.23 2.46
C ALA A 103 5.44 -3.98 1.99
N PHE A 104 5.71 -2.87 2.62
CA PHE A 104 5.22 -1.54 2.25
C PHE A 104 6.23 -0.47 2.68
N GLY A 105 6.11 0.72 2.13
CA GLY A 105 7.00 1.84 2.47
C GLY A 105 6.75 3.06 1.59
N LEU A 106 7.55 4.09 1.82
CA LEU A 106 7.52 5.31 1.03
C LEU A 106 8.51 5.23 -0.14
N ALA A 107 8.07 5.68 -1.32
CA ALA A 107 8.94 5.82 -2.47
C ALA A 107 9.96 6.94 -2.23
N THR A 108 11.23 6.60 -2.26
CA THR A 108 12.34 7.54 -2.13
C THR A 108 12.65 8.23 -3.46
N SER A 109 13.50 9.26 -3.44
CA SER A 109 13.99 9.92 -4.66
C SER A 109 14.70 8.96 -5.62
N GLU A 110 15.36 7.92 -5.09
CA GLU A 110 16.03 6.89 -5.88
C GLU A 110 15.09 6.17 -6.84
N VAL A 111 13.86 5.88 -6.39
CA VAL A 111 12.84 5.18 -7.17
C VAL A 111 11.84 6.11 -7.86
N ASN A 112 12.09 7.42 -7.84
CA ASN A 112 11.26 8.36 -8.58
C ASN A 112 11.25 8.00 -10.08
N GLU A 113 10.06 8.04 -10.69
CA GLU A 113 9.80 7.64 -12.08
C GLU A 113 10.08 6.15 -12.38
N ALA A 114 10.22 5.32 -11.36
CA ALA A 114 10.36 3.88 -11.54
C ALA A 114 9.01 3.22 -11.92
N VAL A 115 9.07 1.98 -12.35
CA VAL A 115 7.91 1.19 -12.76
C VAL A 115 7.64 0.03 -11.80
N ILE A 116 6.36 -0.23 -11.60
CA ILE A 116 5.86 -1.35 -10.79
C ILE A 116 4.81 -2.15 -11.57
N THR A 117 4.74 -3.44 -11.29
CA THR A 117 3.72 -4.32 -11.84
C THR A 117 2.38 -4.16 -11.10
N ALA A 118 1.34 -4.80 -11.60
CA ALA A 118 0.02 -4.82 -10.96
C ALA A 118 -0.01 -5.52 -9.59
N ASP A 119 1.07 -6.19 -9.18
CA ASP A 119 1.21 -6.80 -7.85
C ASP A 119 1.55 -5.80 -6.74
N PHE A 120 1.86 -4.58 -7.13
CA PHE A 120 2.12 -3.47 -6.22
C PHE A 120 1.05 -2.40 -6.36
N PHE A 121 0.78 -1.72 -5.26
CA PHE A 121 -0.09 -0.55 -5.23
C PHE A 121 0.72 0.69 -4.88
N ALA A 122 0.45 1.79 -5.57
CA ALA A 122 0.95 3.11 -5.25
C ALA A 122 -0.20 4.02 -4.82
N TYR A 123 0.02 4.78 -3.76
CA TYR A 123 -0.97 5.71 -3.22
C TYR A 123 -0.36 7.10 -3.09
N ASP A 124 -1.09 8.09 -3.57
CA ASP A 124 -0.81 9.48 -3.28
C ASP A 124 -1.29 9.79 -1.85
N ILE A 125 -0.45 10.50 -1.09
CA ILE A 125 -0.71 10.84 0.31
C ILE A 125 -1.13 12.30 0.40
N ASP A 126 -2.27 12.56 1.03
CA ASP A 126 -2.67 13.91 1.40
C ASP A 126 -1.94 14.36 2.67
N GLN A 127 -0.79 14.99 2.47
CA GLN A 127 0.08 15.46 3.57
C GLN A 127 -0.53 16.56 4.43
N SER A 128 -1.65 17.15 4.01
CA SER A 128 -2.40 18.08 4.87
C SER A 128 -3.15 17.37 5.99
N LYS A 129 -3.33 16.06 5.87
CA LYS A 129 -4.10 15.23 6.81
C LYS A 129 -3.29 14.22 7.59
N ILE A 130 -2.14 13.80 7.08
CA ILE A 130 -1.27 12.82 7.72
C ILE A 130 0.20 13.06 7.38
N GLU A 131 1.06 12.91 8.37
CA GLU A 131 2.50 12.84 8.16
C GLU A 131 2.85 11.48 7.50
N PRO A 132 3.50 11.46 6.30
CA PRO A 132 3.76 10.22 5.57
C PRO A 132 4.49 9.13 6.36
N TYR A 133 5.43 9.51 7.21
CA TYR A 133 6.18 8.55 8.04
C TYR A 133 5.33 7.83 9.09
N TYR A 134 4.12 8.28 9.33
CA TYR A 134 3.17 7.58 10.20
C TYR A 134 2.60 6.31 9.57
N LEU A 135 2.79 6.14 8.25
CA LEU A 135 2.27 4.98 7.50
C LEU A 135 3.26 3.79 7.44
N VAL A 136 4.49 4.00 7.90
CA VAL A 136 5.59 3.03 7.76
C VAL A 136 6.27 2.71 9.07
#